data_5eb57560ed49934ae38ba1c741f755e3
#
_entry.id   5eb57560ed49934ae38ba1c741f755e3
#
_cell.length_a   1.000
_cell.length_b   1.000
_cell.length_c   1.000
_cell.angle_alpha   90.00
_cell.angle_beta   90.00
_cell.angle_gamma   90.00
#
_symmetry.space_group_name_H-M   'P 1'
#
loop_
_entity.id
_entity.type
_entity.pdbx_description
1 polymer ?
#
loop_
_entity_poly.entity_id
_entity_poly.type
_entity_poly.pdbx_seq_one_letter_code
_entity_poly.pdbx_strand_id
1 'polypeptide(L)'
;MGRLTADFAKAFSRDLKKNAKRRNWNLTELEKVIDLVVENTPETLEELRRRHNMHTLSGNWRGRYECHVANAGDWLVIWSSNVSVAFFERTGRHDELFR
;
A
#
# COMPACT_ATOMS: atom_id res chain seq x y z
N MET A 1 -10.62 11.88 12.33
CA MET A 1 -9.97 11.51 11.07
C MET A 1 -11.06 11.23 10.05
N GLY A 2 -10.91 11.72 8.84
CA GLY A 2 -11.92 11.56 7.81
C GLY A 2 -11.51 10.51 6.79
N ARG A 3 -12.52 9.94 6.14
CA ARG A 3 -12.30 9.01 5.04
C ARG A 3 -11.54 9.71 3.92
N LEU A 4 -10.60 8.98 3.30
CA LEU A 4 -9.78 9.50 2.21
C LEU A 4 -10.32 9.04 0.86
N THR A 5 -9.97 9.77 -0.19
CA THR A 5 -10.20 9.34 -1.56
C THR A 5 -8.95 8.63 -2.06
N ALA A 6 -9.10 7.48 -2.70
CA ALA A 6 -7.97 6.77 -3.28
C ALA A 6 -7.57 7.37 -4.62
N ASP A 7 -6.27 7.58 -4.80
CA ASP A 7 -5.70 7.98 -6.08
C ASP A 7 -4.49 7.09 -6.36
N PHE A 8 -4.17 6.87 -7.63
CA PHE A 8 -3.15 5.89 -8.02
C PHE A 8 -2.19 6.52 -9.02
N ALA A 9 -0.90 6.41 -8.70
CA ALA A 9 0.15 6.82 -9.64
C ALA A 9 0.17 5.87 -10.84
N LYS A 10 0.62 6.38 -11.97
CA LYS A 10 0.83 5.54 -13.16
C LYS A 10 1.79 4.39 -12.85
N ALA A 11 2.81 4.66 -12.02
CA ALA A 11 3.77 3.64 -11.62
C ALA A 11 3.10 2.51 -10.84
N PHE A 12 2.13 2.85 -9.96
CA PHE A 12 1.38 1.83 -9.21
C PHE A 12 0.62 0.91 -10.17
N SER A 13 -0.12 1.49 -11.10
CA SER A 13 -0.89 0.72 -12.07
C SER A 13 0.01 -0.16 -12.93
N ARG A 14 1.16 0.35 -13.35
CA ARG A 14 2.14 -0.39 -14.12
C ARG A 14 2.73 -1.54 -13.32
N ASP A 15 3.09 -1.29 -12.06
CA ASP A 15 3.61 -2.32 -11.16
C ASP A 15 2.60 -3.45 -10.98
N LEU A 16 1.34 -3.09 -10.76
CA LEU A 16 0.27 -4.06 -10.53
C LEU A 16 0.04 -4.92 -11.77
N LYS A 17 -0.05 -4.27 -12.92
CA LYS A 17 -0.25 -4.97 -14.19
C LYS A 17 0.89 -5.94 -14.49
N LYS A 18 2.12 -5.53 -14.19
CA LYS A 18 3.31 -6.36 -14.40
C LYS A 18 3.33 -7.59 -13.50
N ASN A 19 2.89 -7.44 -12.26
CA ASN A 19 3.11 -8.47 -11.24
C ASN A 19 1.89 -9.33 -10.93
N ALA A 20 0.67 -8.80 -11.04
CA ALA A 20 -0.52 -9.49 -10.57
C ALA A 20 -0.71 -10.84 -11.23
N LYS A 21 -0.63 -10.88 -12.56
CA LYS A 21 -0.81 -12.11 -13.33
C LYS A 21 0.38 -13.05 -13.16
N ARG A 22 1.58 -12.49 -13.27
CA ARG A 22 2.82 -13.24 -13.24
C ARG A 22 3.04 -13.93 -11.89
N ARG A 23 2.65 -13.27 -10.79
CA ARG A 23 2.84 -13.78 -9.43
C ARG A 23 1.56 -14.32 -8.82
N ASN A 24 0.51 -14.36 -9.61
CA ASN A 24 -0.80 -14.85 -9.15
C ASN A 24 -1.27 -14.14 -7.88
N TRP A 25 -1.14 -12.82 -7.84
CA TRP A 25 -1.55 -12.03 -6.69
C TRP A 25 -3.06 -11.98 -6.58
N ASN A 26 -3.57 -12.15 -5.37
CA ASN A 26 -5.00 -12.06 -5.10
C ASN A 26 -5.40 -10.59 -4.93
N LEU A 27 -6.03 -10.03 -5.95
CA LEU A 27 -6.41 -8.61 -5.95
C LEU A 27 -7.43 -8.26 -4.87
N THR A 28 -8.20 -9.23 -4.38
CA THR A 28 -9.11 -9.02 -3.26
C THR A 28 -8.35 -8.64 -1.99
N GLU A 29 -7.18 -9.24 -1.79
CA GLU A 29 -6.33 -8.89 -0.64
C GLU A 29 -5.80 -7.46 -0.74
N LEU A 30 -5.46 -7.04 -1.96
CA LEU A 30 -5.06 -5.65 -2.19
C LEU A 30 -6.20 -4.68 -1.90
N GLU A 31 -7.41 -5.01 -2.35
CA GLU A 31 -8.59 -4.19 -2.10
C GLU A 31 -8.84 -4.00 -0.61
N LYS A 32 -8.64 -5.05 0.19
CA LYS A 32 -8.79 -4.96 1.65
C LYS A 32 -7.81 -3.96 2.24
N VAL A 33 -6.57 -3.98 1.79
CA VAL A 33 -5.55 -3.03 2.26
C VAL A 33 -5.93 -1.60 1.87
N ILE A 34 -6.31 -1.40 0.61
CA ILE A 34 -6.72 -0.08 0.13
C ILE A 34 -7.89 0.45 0.96
N ASP A 35 -8.89 -0.39 1.23
CA ASP A 35 -10.06 -0.01 2.03
C ASP A 35 -9.66 0.42 3.44
N LEU A 36 -8.73 -0.30 4.08
CA LEU A 36 -8.26 0.05 5.41
C LEU A 36 -7.57 1.43 5.41
N VAL A 37 -6.75 1.70 4.40
CA VAL A 37 -6.06 2.99 4.28
C VAL A 37 -7.09 4.10 4.06
N VAL A 38 -8.02 3.89 3.15
CA VAL A 38 -9.00 4.90 2.74
C VAL A 38 -9.98 5.20 3.89
N GLU A 39 -10.39 4.19 4.64
CA GLU A 39 -11.29 4.38 5.77
C GLU A 39 -10.68 5.27 6.84
N ASN A 40 -9.40 5.14 7.10
CA ASN A 40 -8.60 6.09 7.86
C ASN A 40 -9.15 6.36 9.27
N THR A 41 -9.40 5.30 10.03
CA THR A 41 -9.81 5.38 11.42
C THR A 41 -8.69 4.84 12.31
N PRO A 42 -8.69 5.15 13.62
CA PRO A 42 -7.71 4.55 14.53
C PRO A 42 -7.72 3.02 14.46
N GLU A 43 -8.92 2.42 14.31
CA GLU A 43 -9.08 0.97 14.24
C GLU A 43 -8.46 0.40 12.97
N THR A 44 -8.71 1.03 11.80
CA THR A 44 -8.15 0.52 10.55
C THR A 44 -6.64 0.72 10.48
N LEU A 45 -6.14 1.82 11.02
CA LEU A 45 -4.69 2.06 11.06
C LEU A 45 -3.99 1.07 12.00
N GLU A 46 -4.64 0.72 13.11
CA GLU A 46 -4.09 -0.29 14.00
C GLU A 46 -4.07 -1.68 13.34
N GLU A 47 -5.11 -2.01 12.59
CA GLU A 47 -5.14 -3.27 11.84
C GLU A 47 -4.02 -3.31 10.81
N LEU A 48 -3.78 -2.20 10.10
CA LEU A 48 -2.67 -2.11 9.15
C LEU A 48 -1.33 -2.34 9.84
N ARG A 49 -1.12 -1.75 11.03
CA ARG A 49 0.13 -1.95 11.79
C ARG A 49 0.30 -3.40 12.24
N ARG A 50 -0.75 -3.99 12.79
CA ARG A 50 -0.66 -5.32 13.38
C ARG A 50 -0.64 -6.44 12.35
N ARG A 51 -1.50 -6.35 11.34
CA ARG A 51 -1.69 -7.44 10.37
C ARG A 51 -0.89 -7.26 9.08
N HIS A 52 -0.54 -6.02 8.77
CA HIS A 52 0.11 -5.70 7.50
C HIS A 52 1.46 -5.02 7.70
N ASN A 53 1.94 -4.97 8.94
CA ASN A 53 3.24 -4.40 9.26
C ASN A 53 3.43 -2.98 8.70
N MET A 54 2.39 -2.15 8.81
CA MET A 54 2.47 -0.77 8.33
C MET A 54 3.50 0.02 9.12
N HIS A 55 4.34 0.74 8.42
CA HIS A 55 5.33 1.63 9.03
C HIS A 55 5.67 2.77 8.08
N THR A 56 6.33 3.79 8.60
CA THR A 56 6.81 4.91 7.79
C THR A 56 8.16 4.58 7.19
N LEU A 57 8.47 5.22 6.08
CA LEU A 57 9.74 5.06 5.40
C LEU A 57 10.64 6.26 5.64
N SER A 58 11.94 6.09 5.42
CA SER A 58 12.94 7.13 5.59
C SER A 58 13.73 7.33 4.29
N GLY A 59 14.71 8.23 4.32
CA GLY A 59 15.56 8.50 3.17
C GLY A 59 14.78 9.09 2.02
N ASN A 60 14.97 8.57 0.84
CA ASN A 60 14.31 9.04 -0.38
C ASN A 60 12.80 8.81 -0.36
N TRP A 61 12.33 7.94 0.53
CA TRP A 61 10.91 7.61 0.67
C TRP A 61 10.25 8.31 1.86
N ARG A 62 10.92 9.29 2.44
CA ARG A 62 10.39 10.01 3.59
C ARG A 62 9.02 10.58 3.28
N GLY A 63 8.10 10.48 4.24
CA GLY A 63 6.72 10.95 4.09
C GLY A 63 5.78 9.91 3.52
N ARG A 64 6.28 8.71 3.26
CA ARG A 64 5.45 7.62 2.76
C ARG A 64 5.30 6.53 3.80
N TYR A 65 4.25 5.75 3.62
CA TYR A 65 3.96 4.55 4.40
C TYR A 65 4.14 3.33 3.53
N GLU A 66 4.44 2.22 4.18
CA GLU A 66 4.54 0.92 3.51
C GLU A 66 3.80 -0.11 4.33
N CYS A 67 3.15 -1.06 3.66
CA CYS A 67 2.63 -2.23 4.34
C CYS A 67 2.74 -3.46 3.44
N HIS A 68 2.47 -4.64 4.04
CA HIS A 68 2.43 -5.90 3.33
C HIS A 68 0.99 -6.25 3.00
N VAL A 69 0.71 -6.69 1.77
CA VAL A 69 -0.66 -6.98 1.35
C VAL A 69 -1.17 -8.24 2.02
N ALA A 70 -0.34 -9.28 2.07
CA ALA A 70 -0.73 -10.56 2.66
C ALA A 70 0.40 -11.09 3.52
N ASN A 71 0.07 -12.04 4.41
CA ASN A 71 1.05 -12.62 5.31
C ASN A 71 2.04 -13.55 4.61
N ALA A 72 1.74 -13.94 3.40
CA ALA A 72 2.60 -14.87 2.68
C ALA A 72 3.23 -14.13 1.50
N GLY A 73 4.50 -13.88 1.59
CA GLY A 73 5.22 -13.35 0.44
C GLY A 73 5.59 -11.90 0.56
N ASP A 74 6.27 -11.46 -0.46
CA ASP A 74 6.92 -10.16 -0.53
C ASP A 74 6.10 -9.26 -1.45
N TRP A 75 4.95 -8.81 -0.96
CA TRP A 75 4.08 -7.92 -1.73
C TRP A 75 3.82 -6.67 -0.91
N LEU A 76 4.44 -5.57 -1.32
CA LEU A 76 4.40 -4.31 -0.61
C LEU A 76 3.51 -3.29 -1.33
N VAL A 77 2.95 -2.38 -0.54
CA VAL A 77 2.25 -1.20 -1.05
C VAL A 77 2.87 0.02 -0.40
N ILE A 78 3.19 1.02 -1.20
CA ILE A 78 3.73 2.30 -0.72
C ILE A 78 2.75 3.40 -1.09
N TRP A 79 2.40 4.23 -0.10
CA TRP A 79 1.50 5.35 -0.33
C TRP A 79 1.87 6.55 0.53
N SER A 80 1.37 7.70 0.14
CA SER A 80 1.38 8.90 0.96
C SER A 80 -0.07 9.37 1.13
N SER A 81 -0.32 10.23 2.11
CA SER A 81 -1.66 10.74 2.32
C SER A 81 -1.62 12.15 2.86
N ASN A 82 -2.71 12.87 2.61
CA ASN A 82 -2.98 14.15 3.24
C ASN A 82 -4.37 14.07 3.90
N VAL A 83 -4.99 15.20 4.19
CA VAL A 83 -6.30 15.21 4.87
C VAL A 83 -7.43 14.66 4.01
N SER A 84 -7.24 14.57 2.70
CA SER A 84 -8.31 14.23 1.75
C SER A 84 -8.02 13.00 0.90
N VAL A 85 -6.76 12.71 0.61
CA VAL A 85 -6.39 11.73 -0.42
C VAL A 85 -5.34 10.77 0.11
N ALA A 86 -5.50 9.50 -0.21
CA ALA A 86 -4.44 8.49 -0.11
C ALA A 86 -3.92 8.24 -1.53
N PHE A 87 -2.65 8.55 -1.74
CA PHE A 87 -2.03 8.44 -3.05
C PHE A 87 -1.13 7.20 -3.09
N PHE A 88 -1.59 6.17 -3.79
CA PHE A 88 -0.88 4.89 -3.89
C PHE A 88 0.18 4.99 -4.99
N GLU A 89 1.45 4.91 -4.59
CA GLU A 89 2.59 5.24 -5.46
C GLU A 89 3.23 4.03 -6.11
N ARG A 90 3.48 2.97 -5.34
CA ARG A 90 4.15 1.78 -5.86
C ARG A 90 3.59 0.52 -5.21
N THR A 91 3.68 -0.59 -5.91
CA THR A 91 3.42 -1.91 -5.35
C THR A 91 4.32 -2.94 -6.03
N GLY A 92 4.85 -3.88 -5.26
CA GLY A 92 5.79 -4.86 -5.79
C GLY A 92 6.55 -5.54 -4.68
N ARG A 93 7.64 -6.19 -5.04
CA ARG A 93 8.54 -6.84 -4.11
C ARG A 93 9.61 -5.87 -3.64
N HIS A 94 10.25 -6.19 -2.50
CA HIS A 94 11.32 -5.34 -1.94
C HIS A 94 12.40 -5.02 -2.99
N ASP A 95 12.88 -6.03 -3.68
CA ASP A 95 13.96 -5.85 -4.65
C ASP A 95 13.55 -5.03 -5.87
N GLU A 96 12.25 -4.94 -6.16
CA GLU A 96 11.74 -4.10 -7.24
C GLU A 96 11.63 -2.64 -6.82
N LEU A 97 11.25 -2.40 -5.57
CA LEU A 97 10.94 -1.06 -5.08
C LEU A 97 12.14 -0.34 -4.46
N PHE A 98 13.08 -1.09 -3.89
CA PHE A 98 14.19 -0.54 -3.12
C PHE A 98 15.55 -0.92 -3.71
N ARG A 99 15.70 -0.77 -4.98
CA ARG A 99 16.98 -0.96 -5.62
C ARG A 99 17.95 0.16 -5.32
#